data_491feeb4a1a5b7e22aa55562d894cdf8
#
_entry.id   491feeb4a1a5b7e22aa55562d894cdf8
#
_cell.length_a   1.000
_cell.length_b   1.000
_cell.length_c   1.000
_cell.angle_alpha   90.00
_cell.angle_beta   90.00
_cell.angle_gamma   90.00
#
_symmetry.space_group_name_H-M   'P 1'
#
loop_
_entity.id
_entity.type
_entity.pdbx_description
1 polymer ?
#
loop_
_entity_poly.entity_id
_entity_poly.type
_entity_poly.pdbx_seq_one_letter_code
_entity_poly.pdbx_strand_id
1 'polypeptide(L)'
;PTAAPKPLVPNFEHIAIIMFENKEFGSVIGNPLMPNYNKLASEYTLLTQYYAVIHPSLPNYIALMGGDTFGITSNCKDCFIAAPSLPDLIEATGRTWKTYQEDMPEPCFVGDTLTYVQKHNPFIYFDPIRLDVARCERSVVPLTALQTDIEADALPNFLFIKPNICNDSHDCDLDVSDAWLTNLLGTLVPALDATGDS
;
A
#
# COMPACT_ATOMS: atom_id res chain seq x y z
N PRO A 1 33.41 -19.54 18.88
CA PRO A 1 32.18 -19.36 18.16
C PRO A 1 32.12 -17.91 17.67
N THR A 2 32.28 -17.69 16.36
CA THR A 2 32.07 -16.39 15.74
C THR A 2 30.58 -16.10 15.78
N ALA A 3 30.19 -14.98 16.37
CA ALA A 3 28.79 -14.53 16.34
C ALA A 3 28.30 -14.45 14.89
N ALA A 4 27.08 -14.93 14.64
CA ALA A 4 26.46 -14.77 13.34
C ALA A 4 26.44 -13.28 12.95
N PRO A 5 26.72 -12.93 11.69
CA PRO A 5 26.68 -11.54 11.27
C PRO A 5 25.27 -10.98 11.54
N LYS A 6 25.21 -9.80 12.17
CA LYS A 6 23.96 -9.11 12.43
C LYS A 6 23.28 -8.82 11.08
N PRO A 7 22.00 -9.13 10.91
CA PRO A 7 21.30 -8.84 9.65
C PRO A 7 21.42 -7.34 9.33
N LEU A 8 21.65 -7.01 8.06
CA LEU A 8 21.78 -5.63 7.57
C LEU A 8 20.46 -4.86 7.65
N VAL A 9 19.34 -5.58 7.61
CA VAL A 9 17.99 -5.03 7.72
C VAL A 9 17.38 -5.53 9.02
N PRO A 10 16.81 -4.65 9.86
CA PRO A 10 16.09 -5.07 11.05
C PRO A 10 14.91 -6.01 10.71
N ASN A 11 14.56 -6.87 11.64
CA ASN A 11 13.38 -7.70 11.51
C ASN A 11 12.18 -6.91 12.06
N PHE A 12 11.58 -6.07 11.22
CA PHE A 12 10.40 -5.31 11.60
C PHE A 12 9.21 -6.23 11.86
N GLU A 13 8.44 -5.91 12.88
CA GLU A 13 7.18 -6.60 13.18
C GLU A 13 6.09 -6.15 12.21
N HIS A 14 6.06 -4.87 11.89
CA HIS A 14 5.13 -4.29 10.94
C HIS A 14 5.85 -3.52 9.83
N ILE A 15 5.33 -3.62 8.62
CA ILE A 15 5.72 -2.79 7.46
C ILE A 15 4.45 -2.23 6.84
N ALA A 16 4.34 -0.90 6.79
CA ALA A 16 3.23 -0.22 6.15
C ALA A 16 3.70 0.48 4.87
N ILE A 17 3.04 0.19 3.76
CA ILE A 17 3.19 0.93 2.49
C ILE A 17 1.95 1.78 2.28
N ILE A 18 2.13 3.09 2.15
CA ILE A 18 1.07 4.03 1.79
C ILE A 18 1.36 4.50 0.36
N MET A 19 0.48 4.16 -0.59
CA MET A 19 0.74 4.38 -2.02
C MET A 19 -0.07 5.57 -2.54
N PHE A 20 0.64 6.65 -2.88
CA PHE A 20 0.10 7.81 -3.61
C PHE A 20 0.28 7.66 -5.12
N GLU A 21 -0.32 8.54 -5.92
CA GLU A 21 -0.46 8.37 -7.37
C GLU A 21 -0.05 9.59 -8.18
N ASN A 22 0.51 9.26 -9.36
CA ASN A 22 0.58 10.06 -10.57
C ASN A 22 1.10 11.50 -10.38
N LYS A 23 2.13 11.68 -9.55
CA LYS A 23 2.85 12.95 -9.41
C LYS A 23 4.35 12.75 -9.58
N GLU A 24 4.95 13.65 -10.34
CA GLU A 24 6.39 13.70 -10.55
C GLU A 24 7.13 14.12 -9.28
N PHE A 25 8.36 13.65 -9.11
CA PHE A 25 9.24 13.99 -7.99
C PHE A 25 9.28 15.51 -7.74
N GLY A 26 9.52 16.31 -8.80
CA GLY A 26 9.59 17.77 -8.69
C GLY A 26 8.26 18.47 -8.44
N SER A 27 7.13 17.77 -8.59
CA SER A 27 5.81 18.30 -8.23
C SER A 27 5.50 18.14 -6.74
N VAL A 28 6.18 17.22 -6.05
CA VAL A 28 5.95 16.87 -4.63
C VAL A 28 7.06 17.41 -3.76
N ILE A 29 8.32 17.09 -4.07
CA ILE A 29 9.46 17.47 -3.25
C ILE A 29 9.77 18.96 -3.42
N GLY A 30 9.75 19.68 -2.29
CA GLY A 30 9.91 21.14 -2.24
C GLY A 30 8.62 21.93 -2.51
N ASN A 31 7.50 21.27 -2.76
CA ASN A 31 6.22 21.94 -3.00
C ASN A 31 5.61 22.45 -1.69
N PRO A 32 5.24 23.74 -1.58
CA PRO A 32 4.64 24.30 -0.37
C PRO A 32 3.24 23.76 -0.04
N LEU A 33 2.56 23.11 -1.00
CA LEU A 33 1.29 22.40 -0.77
C LEU A 33 1.47 21.01 -0.14
N MET A 34 2.71 20.54 0.01
CA MET A 34 3.04 19.22 0.56
C MET A 34 3.96 19.34 1.79
N PRO A 35 3.64 20.18 2.80
CA PRO A 35 4.55 20.46 3.91
C PRO A 35 4.86 19.22 4.76
N ASN A 36 3.88 18.36 5.02
CA ASN A 36 4.06 17.16 5.84
C ASN A 36 4.84 16.08 5.09
N TYR A 37 4.57 15.90 3.79
CA TYR A 37 5.33 15.01 2.92
C TYR A 37 6.81 15.43 2.86
N ASN A 38 7.06 16.72 2.68
CA ASN A 38 8.43 17.26 2.63
C ASN A 38 9.12 17.19 4.00
N LYS A 39 8.39 17.32 5.10
CA LYS A 39 8.91 17.09 6.44
C LYS A 39 9.41 15.65 6.59
N LEU A 40 8.61 14.65 6.23
CA LEU A 40 9.01 13.25 6.24
C LEU A 40 10.24 13.00 5.36
N ALA A 41 10.26 13.55 4.14
CA ALA A 41 11.39 13.43 3.22
C ALA A 41 12.68 14.03 3.80
N SER A 42 12.59 15.05 4.65
CA SER A 42 13.75 15.72 5.29
C SER A 42 14.21 15.04 6.58
N GLU A 43 13.29 14.42 7.32
CA GLU A 43 13.58 13.77 8.61
C GLU A 43 14.00 12.30 8.46
N TYR A 44 13.55 11.64 7.39
CA TYR A 44 13.79 10.22 7.12
C TYR A 44 14.52 10.02 5.78
N THR A 45 14.41 8.84 5.21
CA THR A 45 15.09 8.51 3.95
C THR A 45 14.26 8.90 2.73
N LEU A 46 14.80 9.78 1.88
CA LEU A 46 14.24 10.11 0.58
C LEU A 46 14.94 9.32 -0.52
N LEU A 47 14.19 8.48 -1.25
CA LEU A 47 14.70 7.74 -2.39
C LEU A 47 14.67 8.62 -3.64
N THR A 48 15.82 9.20 -4.02
CA THR A 48 15.91 10.16 -5.14
C THR A 48 15.97 9.51 -6.52
N GLN A 49 16.11 8.19 -6.60
CA GLN A 49 16.18 7.41 -7.85
C GLN A 49 15.19 6.23 -7.83
N TYR A 50 14.00 6.45 -7.27
CA TYR A 50 12.90 5.50 -7.32
C TYR A 50 11.98 5.85 -8.49
N TYR A 51 11.87 4.95 -9.46
CA TYR A 51 11.13 5.19 -10.69
C TYR A 51 9.99 4.18 -10.86
N ALA A 52 8.92 4.63 -11.50
CA ALA A 52 7.93 3.72 -12.06
C ALA A 52 8.55 2.83 -13.14
N VAL A 53 8.04 1.60 -13.31
CA VAL A 53 8.56 0.67 -14.32
C VAL A 53 7.97 0.96 -15.70
N ILE A 54 6.72 1.47 -15.76
CA ILE A 54 6.00 1.76 -17.00
C ILE A 54 4.79 2.66 -16.74
N HIS A 55 4.19 3.23 -17.77
CA HIS A 55 2.84 3.80 -17.79
C HIS A 55 1.87 2.83 -18.50
N PRO A 56 0.59 2.78 -18.09
CA PRO A 56 -0.11 3.50 -17.02
C PRO A 56 0.06 2.88 -15.61
N SER A 57 -0.83 3.21 -14.66
CA SER A 57 -0.73 2.87 -13.24
C SER A 57 -0.68 1.36 -12.96
N LEU A 58 -1.65 0.58 -13.43
CA LEU A 58 -1.87 -0.81 -13.03
C LEU A 58 -0.60 -1.69 -13.11
N PRO A 59 0.17 -1.71 -14.22
CA PRO A 59 1.35 -2.58 -14.29
C PRO A 59 2.41 -2.26 -13.23
N ASN A 60 2.47 -1.03 -12.70
CA ASN A 60 3.37 -0.69 -11.60
C ASN A 60 2.92 -1.32 -10.28
N TYR A 61 1.62 -1.29 -9.99
CA TYR A 61 1.06 -1.97 -8.82
C TYR A 61 1.25 -3.48 -8.90
N ILE A 62 1.04 -4.06 -10.09
CA ILE A 62 1.26 -5.48 -10.34
C ILE A 62 2.73 -5.83 -10.14
N ALA A 63 3.66 -5.05 -10.69
CA ALA A 63 5.11 -5.26 -10.52
C ALA A 63 5.54 -5.13 -9.06
N LEU A 64 4.96 -4.21 -8.29
CA LEU A 64 5.24 -4.05 -6.87
C LEU A 64 4.85 -5.29 -6.06
N MET A 65 3.70 -5.91 -6.37
CA MET A 65 3.20 -7.07 -5.64
C MET A 65 3.67 -8.41 -6.21
N GLY A 66 3.96 -8.48 -7.52
CA GLY A 66 4.29 -9.74 -8.19
C GLY A 66 5.76 -9.86 -8.64
N GLY A 67 6.53 -8.78 -8.58
CA GLY A 67 7.91 -8.74 -9.09
C GLY A 67 8.03 -8.71 -10.61
N ASP A 68 6.90 -8.72 -11.33
CA ASP A 68 6.79 -8.66 -12.79
C ASP A 68 5.48 -7.96 -13.17
N THR A 69 5.38 -7.39 -14.36
CA THR A 69 4.13 -6.86 -14.92
C THR A 69 3.24 -7.97 -15.50
N PHE A 70 3.73 -9.18 -15.65
CA PHE A 70 3.06 -10.31 -16.30
C PHE A 70 2.54 -9.98 -17.71
N GLY A 71 3.25 -9.10 -18.42
CA GLY A 71 2.85 -8.62 -19.73
C GLY A 71 1.68 -7.64 -19.75
N ILE A 72 1.19 -7.19 -18.58
CA ILE A 72 0.15 -6.17 -18.46
C ILE A 72 0.77 -4.81 -18.81
N THR A 73 0.15 -4.11 -19.77
CA THR A 73 0.59 -2.81 -20.30
C THR A 73 -0.51 -1.76 -20.32
N SER A 74 -1.64 -2.04 -19.69
CA SER A 74 -2.82 -1.15 -19.64
C SER A 74 -3.54 -1.24 -18.30
N ASN A 75 -4.50 -0.34 -18.06
CA ASN A 75 -5.40 -0.40 -16.90
C ASN A 75 -6.60 -1.35 -17.17
N CYS A 76 -6.32 -2.58 -17.59
CA CYS A 76 -7.35 -3.59 -17.84
C CYS A 76 -8.03 -4.00 -16.53
N LYS A 77 -9.31 -4.39 -16.61
CA LYS A 77 -10.10 -4.80 -15.44
C LYS A 77 -10.18 -6.31 -15.24
N ASP A 78 -9.89 -7.06 -16.30
CA ASP A 78 -10.04 -8.52 -16.39
C ASP A 78 -8.73 -9.27 -16.69
N CYS A 79 -7.59 -8.58 -16.58
CA CYS A 79 -6.25 -9.16 -16.76
C CYS A 79 -5.77 -9.83 -15.46
N PHE A 80 -6.41 -10.90 -15.07
CA PHE A 80 -6.08 -11.66 -13.87
C PHE A 80 -4.85 -12.53 -14.05
N ILE A 81 -4.14 -12.80 -12.95
CA ILE A 81 -2.81 -13.39 -12.92
C ILE A 81 -2.84 -14.68 -12.10
N ALA A 82 -2.60 -15.81 -12.75
CA ALA A 82 -2.51 -17.11 -12.11
C ALA A 82 -1.08 -17.41 -11.60
N ALA A 83 -0.54 -16.50 -10.78
CA ALA A 83 0.79 -16.62 -10.20
C ALA A 83 0.76 -16.16 -8.72
N PRO A 84 1.71 -16.62 -7.88
CA PRO A 84 1.86 -16.10 -6.53
C PRO A 84 2.31 -14.64 -6.54
N SER A 85 2.06 -13.97 -5.42
CA SER A 85 2.39 -12.57 -5.17
C SER A 85 3.12 -12.39 -3.84
N LEU A 86 3.52 -11.18 -3.50
CA LEU A 86 4.16 -10.87 -2.22
C LEU A 86 3.36 -11.38 -1.00
N PRO A 87 2.01 -11.24 -0.94
CA PRO A 87 1.18 -11.87 0.09
C PRO A 87 1.43 -13.37 0.31
N ASP A 88 1.58 -14.14 -0.76
CA ASP A 88 1.84 -15.59 -0.65
C ASP A 88 3.20 -15.87 0.03
N LEU A 89 4.20 -15.05 -0.27
CA LEU A 89 5.53 -15.15 0.35
C LEU A 89 5.49 -14.73 1.83
N ILE A 90 4.72 -13.70 2.17
CA ILE A 90 4.52 -13.26 3.55
C ILE A 90 3.87 -14.37 4.37
N GLU A 91 2.76 -14.94 3.89
CA GLU A 91 2.07 -16.05 4.54
C GLU A 91 2.94 -17.30 4.70
N ALA A 92 3.80 -17.60 3.72
CA ALA A 92 4.75 -18.71 3.78
C ALA A 92 5.76 -18.58 4.94
N THR A 93 5.97 -17.37 5.47
CA THR A 93 6.79 -17.13 6.67
C THR A 93 6.02 -17.19 7.98
N GLY A 94 4.71 -17.44 7.93
CA GLY A 94 3.81 -17.41 9.09
C GLY A 94 3.34 -16.00 9.47
N ARG A 95 3.63 -14.99 8.65
CA ARG A 95 3.23 -13.60 8.85
C ARG A 95 1.88 -13.31 8.19
N THR A 96 1.26 -12.22 8.65
CA THR A 96 -0.05 -11.76 8.19
C THR A 96 0.07 -10.52 7.31
N TRP A 97 -0.94 -10.30 6.46
CA TRP A 97 -1.04 -9.11 5.63
C TRP A 97 -2.49 -8.66 5.47
N LYS A 98 -2.67 -7.36 5.25
CA LYS A 98 -3.93 -6.76 4.79
C LYS A 98 -3.66 -5.60 3.85
N THR A 99 -4.59 -5.37 2.94
CA THR A 99 -4.67 -4.10 2.22
C THR A 99 -5.93 -3.35 2.64
N TYR A 100 -5.77 -2.07 2.92
CA TYR A 100 -6.82 -1.15 3.33
C TYR A 100 -7.07 -0.15 2.20
N GLN A 101 -8.23 -0.25 1.57
CA GLN A 101 -8.57 0.50 0.36
C GLN A 101 -9.65 1.55 0.69
N GLU A 102 -9.33 2.83 0.54
CA GLU A 102 -10.29 3.89 0.81
C GLU A 102 -11.43 3.86 -0.20
N ASP A 103 -12.66 4.06 0.26
CA ASP A 103 -13.92 4.03 -0.50
C ASP A 103 -14.22 2.71 -1.24
N MET A 104 -13.49 1.64 -0.94
CA MET A 104 -13.89 0.31 -1.36
C MET A 104 -15.21 -0.06 -0.64
N PRO A 105 -16.27 -0.46 -1.35
CA PRO A 105 -17.61 -0.58 -0.75
C PRO A 105 -17.77 -1.79 0.17
N GLU A 106 -17.04 -2.86 -0.10
CA GLU A 106 -17.09 -4.12 0.64
C GLU A 106 -15.77 -4.88 0.49
N PRO A 107 -15.45 -5.82 1.38
CA PRO A 107 -14.25 -6.64 1.26
C PRO A 107 -14.20 -7.39 -0.08
N CYS A 108 -12.99 -7.50 -0.65
CA CYS A 108 -12.74 -8.22 -1.91
C CYS A 108 -13.52 -7.68 -3.13
N PHE A 109 -13.97 -6.43 -3.10
CA PHE A 109 -14.71 -5.82 -4.20
C PHE A 109 -13.89 -5.75 -5.49
N VAL A 110 -14.47 -6.22 -6.59
CA VAL A 110 -13.91 -6.16 -7.96
C VAL A 110 -14.74 -5.17 -8.78
N GLY A 111 -14.13 -4.07 -9.20
CA GLY A 111 -14.79 -3.00 -9.95
C GLY A 111 -14.34 -1.61 -9.50
N ASP A 112 -15.01 -0.59 -10.03
CA ASP A 112 -14.78 0.81 -9.66
C ASP A 112 -16.02 1.38 -8.96
N THR A 113 -15.79 2.37 -8.09
CA THR A 113 -16.82 3.30 -7.59
C THR A 113 -16.53 4.70 -8.14
N LEU A 114 -17.11 5.73 -7.52
CA LEU A 114 -16.80 7.12 -7.89
C LEU A 114 -15.34 7.48 -7.55
N THR A 115 -14.81 6.97 -6.46
CA THR A 115 -13.52 7.36 -5.89
C THR A 115 -12.56 6.19 -5.66
N TYR A 116 -13.06 4.96 -5.46
CA TYR A 116 -12.24 3.75 -5.49
C TYR A 116 -12.10 3.24 -6.91
N VAL A 117 -10.88 2.92 -7.34
CA VAL A 117 -10.60 2.36 -8.66
C VAL A 117 -9.83 1.06 -8.56
N GLN A 118 -10.33 0.02 -9.22
CA GLN A 118 -9.77 -1.33 -9.23
C GLN A 118 -8.28 -1.34 -9.59
N LYS A 119 -7.87 -0.53 -10.58
CA LYS A 119 -6.49 -0.45 -11.08
C LYS A 119 -5.45 -0.10 -10.01
N HIS A 120 -5.86 0.45 -8.87
CA HIS A 120 -5.00 0.80 -7.74
C HIS A 120 -4.99 -0.26 -6.62
N ASN A 121 -5.75 -1.34 -6.79
CA ASN A 121 -5.79 -2.48 -5.87
C ASN A 121 -5.19 -3.73 -6.55
N PRO A 122 -3.87 -3.95 -6.50
CA PRO A 122 -3.24 -5.07 -7.19
C PRO A 122 -3.68 -6.44 -6.66
N PHE A 123 -4.09 -6.53 -5.41
CA PHE A 123 -4.36 -7.81 -4.73
C PHE A 123 -5.50 -8.61 -5.38
N ILE A 124 -6.53 -7.92 -5.90
CA ILE A 124 -7.66 -8.56 -6.57
C ILE A 124 -7.36 -9.00 -8.01
N TYR A 125 -6.16 -8.73 -8.53
CA TYR A 125 -5.74 -9.23 -9.84
C TYR A 125 -5.06 -10.60 -9.76
N PHE A 126 -4.58 -11.01 -8.58
CA PHE A 126 -3.95 -12.31 -8.39
C PHE A 126 -4.97 -13.39 -8.05
N ASP A 127 -5.07 -14.41 -8.89
CA ASP A 127 -6.01 -15.54 -8.74
C ASP A 127 -5.87 -16.27 -7.39
N PRO A 128 -4.66 -16.51 -6.83
CA PRO A 128 -4.53 -17.12 -5.51
C PRO A 128 -5.21 -16.33 -4.39
N ILE A 129 -5.38 -15.01 -4.54
CA ILE A 129 -6.13 -14.18 -3.59
C ILE A 129 -7.59 -14.09 -3.99
N ARG A 130 -7.86 -13.66 -5.22
CA ARG A 130 -9.20 -13.37 -5.72
C ARG A 130 -10.14 -14.55 -5.69
N LEU A 131 -9.65 -15.76 -5.99
CA LEU A 131 -10.47 -16.98 -6.06
C LEU A 131 -10.61 -17.69 -4.69
N ASP A 132 -9.78 -17.37 -3.72
CA ASP A 132 -9.98 -17.78 -2.32
C ASP A 132 -10.80 -16.69 -1.60
N VAL A 133 -12.12 -16.82 -1.67
CA VAL A 133 -13.06 -15.82 -1.15
C VAL A 133 -12.80 -15.51 0.31
N ALA A 134 -12.59 -16.51 1.16
CA ALA A 134 -12.37 -16.32 2.58
C ALA A 134 -11.05 -15.57 2.87
N ARG A 135 -10.00 -15.85 2.09
CA ARG A 135 -8.72 -15.14 2.16
C ARG A 135 -8.88 -13.70 1.69
N CYS A 136 -9.53 -13.51 0.56
CA CYS A 136 -9.73 -12.21 -0.04
C CYS A 136 -10.54 -11.27 0.88
N GLU A 137 -11.69 -11.72 1.37
CA GLU A 137 -12.55 -10.93 2.27
C GLU A 137 -11.89 -10.59 3.60
N ARG A 138 -11.02 -11.47 4.11
CA ARG A 138 -10.28 -11.22 5.34
C ARG A 138 -9.16 -10.19 5.15
N SER A 139 -8.53 -10.16 3.96
CA SER A 139 -7.26 -9.44 3.76
C SER A 139 -7.36 -8.24 2.82
N VAL A 140 -8.37 -8.17 1.96
CA VAL A 140 -8.62 -7.04 1.05
C VAL A 140 -9.85 -6.29 1.53
N VAL A 141 -9.65 -5.25 2.35
CA VAL A 141 -10.72 -4.64 3.14
C VAL A 141 -10.85 -3.13 2.89
N PRO A 142 -12.02 -2.54 3.12
CA PRO A 142 -12.17 -1.08 3.16
C PRO A 142 -11.24 -0.44 4.20
N LEU A 143 -10.80 0.79 3.95
CA LEU A 143 -9.90 1.53 4.87
C LEU A 143 -10.49 1.69 6.27
N THR A 144 -11.81 1.70 6.40
CA THR A 144 -12.50 1.76 7.69
C THR A 144 -12.16 0.60 8.64
N ALA A 145 -11.71 -0.54 8.11
CA ALA A 145 -11.27 -1.68 8.91
C ALA A 145 -9.94 -1.41 9.66
N LEU A 146 -9.13 -0.43 9.19
CA LEU A 146 -7.86 -0.10 9.83
C LEU A 146 -8.05 0.35 11.28
N GLN A 147 -9.02 1.21 11.54
CA GLN A 147 -9.32 1.68 12.88
C GLN A 147 -9.72 0.53 13.81
N THR A 148 -10.54 -0.39 13.32
CA THR A 148 -10.96 -1.59 14.08
C THR A 148 -9.76 -2.48 14.42
N ASP A 149 -8.84 -2.69 13.47
CA ASP A 149 -7.63 -3.49 13.69
C ASP A 149 -6.67 -2.81 14.69
N ILE A 150 -6.55 -1.48 14.65
CA ILE A 150 -5.78 -0.71 15.63
C ILE A 150 -6.38 -0.86 17.04
N GLU A 151 -7.68 -0.65 17.19
CA GLU A 151 -8.38 -0.74 18.49
C GLU A 151 -8.34 -2.16 19.07
N ALA A 152 -8.26 -3.17 18.22
CA ALA A 152 -8.19 -4.57 18.63
C ALA A 152 -6.74 -5.07 18.87
N ASP A 153 -5.71 -4.21 18.68
CA ASP A 153 -4.29 -4.62 18.69
C ASP A 153 -4.01 -5.80 17.75
N ALA A 154 -4.56 -5.70 16.54
CA ALA A 154 -4.58 -6.77 15.53
C ALA A 154 -4.05 -6.33 14.16
N LEU A 155 -3.14 -5.34 14.14
CA LEU A 155 -2.50 -4.91 12.91
C LEU A 155 -1.72 -6.09 12.28
N PRO A 156 -1.80 -6.29 10.96
CA PRO A 156 -1.03 -7.32 10.28
C PRO A 156 0.45 -6.93 10.18
N ASN A 157 1.33 -7.91 9.96
CA ASN A 157 2.76 -7.65 9.76
C ASN A 157 3.05 -6.83 8.48
N PHE A 158 2.22 -6.97 7.45
CA PHE A 158 2.33 -6.16 6.23
C PHE A 158 1.01 -5.45 5.95
N LEU A 159 1.08 -4.12 5.89
CA LEU A 159 -0.05 -3.25 5.58
C LEU A 159 0.18 -2.57 4.23
N PHE A 160 -0.80 -2.64 3.34
CA PHE A 160 -0.82 -1.81 2.15
C PHE A 160 -2.03 -0.88 2.21
N ILE A 161 -1.78 0.43 2.28
CA ILE A 161 -2.82 1.43 2.46
C ILE A 161 -2.92 2.26 1.19
N LYS A 162 -4.11 2.27 0.59
CA LYS A 162 -4.37 3.00 -0.65
C LYS A 162 -5.46 4.04 -0.44
N PRO A 163 -5.12 5.34 -0.51
CA PRO A 163 -6.11 6.41 -0.59
C PRO A 163 -6.96 6.29 -1.84
N ASN A 164 -8.16 6.88 -1.83
CA ASN A 164 -8.99 7.04 -3.01
C ASN A 164 -8.33 7.97 -4.04
N ILE A 165 -8.88 8.07 -5.27
CA ILE A 165 -8.27 8.85 -6.36
C ILE A 165 -8.18 10.35 -6.11
N CYS A 166 -8.93 10.90 -5.14
CA CYS A 166 -8.79 12.28 -4.71
C CYS A 166 -7.65 12.40 -3.69
N ASN A 167 -7.68 11.58 -2.64
CA ASN A 167 -6.73 11.65 -1.54
C ASN A 167 -5.33 11.13 -1.92
N ASP A 168 -5.19 10.37 -3.00
CA ASP A 168 -3.90 9.88 -3.50
C ASP A 168 -3.16 10.85 -4.42
N SER A 169 -3.67 12.06 -4.63
CA SER A 169 -3.18 13.10 -5.54
C SER A 169 -3.49 12.88 -7.02
N HIS A 170 -4.20 11.82 -7.42
CA HIS A 170 -4.48 11.57 -8.84
C HIS A 170 -5.42 12.64 -9.42
N ASP A 171 -6.57 12.87 -8.79
CA ASP A 171 -7.64 13.72 -9.31
C ASP A 171 -7.84 15.04 -8.53
N CYS A 172 -7.25 15.18 -7.32
CA CYS A 172 -7.38 16.37 -6.49
C CYS A 172 -6.04 17.08 -6.26
N ASP A 173 -6.10 18.25 -5.62
CA ASP A 173 -4.92 19.06 -5.33
C ASP A 173 -4.01 18.40 -4.28
N LEU A 174 -2.74 18.75 -4.30
CA LEU A 174 -1.70 18.13 -3.47
C LEU A 174 -1.89 18.36 -1.97
N ASP A 175 -2.43 19.50 -1.57
CA ASP A 175 -2.75 19.82 -0.17
C ASP A 175 -3.81 18.89 0.43
N VAL A 176 -4.76 18.42 -0.38
CA VAL A 176 -5.73 17.40 0.03
C VAL A 176 -5.02 16.10 0.44
N SER A 177 -4.08 15.66 -0.37
CA SER A 177 -3.30 14.44 -0.11
C SER A 177 -2.36 14.60 1.08
N ASP A 178 -1.73 15.77 1.23
CA ASP A 178 -0.85 16.06 2.37
C ASP A 178 -1.62 16.09 3.70
N ALA A 179 -2.82 16.66 3.70
CA ALA A 179 -3.71 16.66 4.87
C ALA A 179 -4.19 15.23 5.20
N TRP A 180 -4.56 14.45 4.18
CA TRP A 180 -4.97 13.06 4.35
C TRP A 180 -3.84 12.22 4.97
N LEU A 181 -2.61 12.34 4.44
CA LEU A 181 -1.42 11.65 4.98
C LEU A 181 -1.20 12.00 6.45
N THR A 182 -1.28 13.28 6.80
CA THR A 182 -1.09 13.75 8.17
C THR A 182 -2.09 13.12 9.13
N ASN A 183 -3.36 13.07 8.73
CA ASN A 183 -4.42 12.45 9.53
C ASN A 183 -4.19 10.95 9.72
N LEU A 184 -3.83 10.24 8.65
CA LEU A 184 -3.51 8.81 8.73
C LEU A 184 -2.33 8.55 9.67
N LEU A 185 -1.22 9.27 9.49
CA LEU A 185 -0.02 9.08 10.32
C LEU A 185 -0.25 9.42 11.78
N GLY A 186 -1.12 10.38 12.08
CA GLY A 186 -1.52 10.71 13.45
C GLY A 186 -2.16 9.55 14.22
N THR A 187 -2.72 8.59 13.50
CA THR A 187 -3.34 7.38 14.11
C THR A 187 -2.43 6.16 13.96
N LEU A 188 -1.86 5.96 12.76
CA LEU A 188 -1.10 4.76 12.43
C LEU A 188 0.26 4.69 13.15
N VAL A 189 1.03 5.79 13.19
CA VAL A 189 2.36 5.78 13.80
C VAL A 189 2.32 5.44 15.28
N PRO A 190 1.46 6.07 16.12
CA PRO A 190 1.34 5.67 17.52
C PRO A 190 0.94 4.20 17.72
N ALA A 191 0.13 3.64 16.81
CA ALA A 191 -0.28 2.24 16.88
C ALA A 191 0.90 1.29 16.57
N LEU A 192 1.72 1.63 15.56
CA LEU A 192 2.93 0.85 15.22
C LEU A 192 4.01 0.96 16.31
N ASP A 193 4.22 2.16 16.89
CA ASP A 193 5.19 2.36 17.98
C ASP A 193 4.81 1.58 19.23
N ALA A 194 3.51 1.40 19.52
CA ALA A 194 3.04 0.65 20.67
C ALA A 194 3.41 -0.85 20.62
N THR A 195 3.67 -1.39 19.43
CA THR A 195 4.12 -2.79 19.26
C THR A 195 5.62 -3.00 19.53
N GLY A 196 6.38 -1.92 19.74
CA GLY A 196 7.80 -1.98 20.13
C GLY A 196 8.77 -2.05 18.95
N ASP A 197 8.34 -1.72 17.75
CA ASP A 197 9.13 -1.67 16.51
C ASP A 197 9.93 -0.36 16.31
N SER A 198 10.02 0.47 17.34
CA SER A 198 10.75 1.74 17.31
C SER A 198 12.28 1.59 17.41
#